data_4b69e5f16be22854cf5958868c0565b5
#
_entry.id   4b69e5f16be22854cf5958868c0565b5
#
_cell.length_a   1.000
_cell.length_b   1.000
_cell.length_c   1.000
_cell.angle_alpha   90.00
_cell.angle_beta   90.00
_cell.angle_gamma   90.00
#
_symmetry.space_group_name_H-M   'P 1'
#
loop_
_entity.id
_entity.type
_entity.pdbx_description
1 polymer ?
#
loop_
_entity_poly.entity_id
_entity_poly.type
_entity_poly.pdbx_seq_one_letter_code
_entity_poly.pdbx_strand_id
1 'polypeptide(L)'
;MAEVFEDSYSAEALANMENYIISFGTLIKDVGSSEGFKNALFGLKVMIEKKPRRVADLSKIYAGKAPRTLELLVFSREHIPLIVAEIKEHGFKNVKADTQQQLITVTVPKPTLDDLTAMEDQVAGMSRSAISSLTKIRGNTSQRLKAALENEFIDGVTMNNSRNKVDAVYDKYVKLVKLHALKKRKTILGSYFEPKNEEERLLLPELNKLKPLPEPKE
;
A
#
# COMPACT_ATOMS: atom_id res chain seq x y z
N MET A 1 -34.07 24.41 -4.95
CA MET A 1 -33.11 23.29 -4.74
C MET A 1 -32.77 23.32 -3.26
N ALA A 2 -33.18 22.31 -2.49
CA ALA A 2 -32.82 22.24 -1.08
C ALA A 2 -31.31 21.99 -1.01
N GLU A 3 -30.55 22.86 -0.36
CA GLU A 3 -29.17 22.61 0.01
C GLU A 3 -29.16 21.34 0.87
N VAL A 4 -28.57 20.29 0.34
CA VAL A 4 -28.35 19.08 1.10
C VAL A 4 -27.24 19.41 2.08
N PHE A 5 -27.59 19.79 3.30
CA PHE A 5 -26.65 19.90 4.40
C PHE A 5 -25.97 18.54 4.55
N GLU A 6 -24.70 18.49 4.21
CA GLU A 6 -23.88 17.32 4.50
C GLU A 6 -23.79 17.21 6.02
N ASP A 7 -24.36 16.15 6.57
CA ASP A 7 -24.22 15.92 8.00
C ASP A 7 -22.74 15.61 8.33
N SER A 8 -22.25 16.16 9.44
CA SER A 8 -20.86 16.04 9.85
C SER A 8 -20.41 14.58 10.08
N TYR A 9 -21.36 13.69 10.44
CA TYR A 9 -21.07 12.29 10.72
C TYR A 9 -20.74 11.51 9.46
N SER A 10 -21.53 11.66 8.39
CA SER A 10 -21.24 11.02 7.13
C SER A 10 -20.01 11.64 6.46
N ALA A 11 -19.86 12.96 6.46
CA ALA A 11 -18.71 13.64 5.87
C ALA A 11 -17.37 13.16 6.48
N GLU A 12 -17.28 13.09 7.80
CA GLU A 12 -16.09 12.58 8.50
C GLU A 12 -15.80 11.10 8.14
N ALA A 13 -16.85 10.27 8.12
CA ALA A 13 -16.69 8.86 7.78
C ALA A 13 -16.18 8.67 6.34
N LEU A 14 -16.72 9.43 5.38
CA LEU A 14 -16.33 9.38 3.98
C LEU A 14 -14.88 9.81 3.80
N ALA A 15 -14.46 10.91 4.44
CA ALA A 15 -13.08 11.39 4.41
C ALA A 15 -12.10 10.35 5.00
N ASN A 16 -12.47 9.73 6.13
CA ASN A 16 -11.65 8.69 6.74
C ASN A 16 -11.53 7.44 5.86
N MET A 17 -12.63 7.00 5.23
CA MET A 17 -12.60 5.88 4.29
C MET A 17 -11.73 6.19 3.07
N GLU A 18 -11.82 7.40 2.51
CA GLU A 18 -11.01 7.84 1.37
C GLU A 18 -9.52 7.82 1.70
N ASN A 19 -9.12 8.34 2.86
CA ASN A 19 -7.74 8.31 3.34
C ASN A 19 -7.18 6.88 3.45
N TYR A 20 -7.99 5.92 3.92
CA TYR A 20 -7.59 4.51 3.95
C TYR A 20 -7.42 3.90 2.56
N ILE A 21 -8.28 4.27 1.61
CA ILE A 21 -8.18 3.80 0.22
C ILE A 21 -6.94 4.37 -0.45
N ILE A 22 -6.59 5.64 -0.22
CA ILE A 22 -5.36 6.26 -0.71
C ILE A 22 -4.14 5.52 -0.15
N SER A 23 -4.10 5.30 1.17
CA SER A 23 -3.01 4.57 1.83
C SER A 23 -2.88 3.14 1.30
N PHE A 24 -3.99 2.42 1.13
CA PHE A 24 -4.00 1.10 0.52
C PHE A 24 -3.45 1.13 -0.91
N GLY A 25 -3.84 2.13 -1.70
CA GLY A 25 -3.37 2.32 -3.07
C GLY A 25 -1.87 2.48 -3.17
N THR A 26 -1.27 3.26 -2.28
CA THR A 26 0.18 3.44 -2.20
C THR A 26 0.87 2.13 -1.82
N LEU A 27 0.43 1.48 -0.75
CA LEU A 27 1.03 0.24 -0.26
C LEU A 27 0.96 -0.90 -1.28
N ILE A 28 -0.18 -1.06 -1.97
CA ILE A 28 -0.35 -2.15 -2.94
C ILE A 28 0.48 -1.94 -4.21
N LYS A 29 0.74 -0.69 -4.62
CA LYS A 29 1.61 -0.37 -5.76
C LYS A 29 3.04 -0.87 -5.51
N ASP A 30 3.53 -0.76 -4.29
CA ASP A 30 4.91 -1.07 -3.91
C ASP A 30 5.23 -2.57 -3.91
N VAL A 31 4.24 -3.44 -3.64
CA VAL A 31 4.48 -4.90 -3.59
C VAL A 31 5.06 -5.41 -4.91
N GLY A 32 6.27 -5.98 -4.87
CA GLY A 32 6.96 -6.55 -6.03
C GLY A 32 7.37 -5.54 -7.11
N SER A 33 7.26 -4.24 -6.85
CA SER A 33 7.70 -3.17 -7.75
C SER A 33 9.15 -2.76 -7.48
N SER A 34 9.78 -2.08 -8.45
CA SER A 34 11.10 -1.47 -8.25
C SER A 34 11.09 -0.42 -7.14
N GLU A 35 9.98 0.30 -7.00
CA GLU A 35 9.80 1.29 -5.93
C GLU A 35 9.67 0.62 -4.56
N GLY A 36 8.99 -0.52 -4.46
CA GLY A 36 8.93 -1.30 -3.22
C GLY A 36 10.31 -1.79 -2.78
N PHE A 37 11.15 -2.26 -3.70
CA PHE A 37 12.54 -2.63 -3.39
C PHE A 37 13.39 -1.43 -2.99
N LYS A 38 13.20 -0.29 -3.61
CA LYS A 38 13.86 0.97 -3.25
C LYS A 38 13.46 1.41 -1.83
N ASN A 39 12.18 1.37 -1.51
CA ASN A 39 11.67 1.68 -0.18
C ASN A 39 12.20 0.70 0.89
N ALA A 40 12.31 -0.58 0.57
CA ALA A 40 12.92 -1.57 1.44
C ALA A 40 14.40 -1.23 1.74
N LEU A 41 15.18 -0.88 0.70
CA LEU A 41 16.58 -0.45 0.88
C LEU A 41 16.70 0.84 1.69
N PHE A 42 15.82 1.81 1.48
CA PHE A 42 15.80 3.05 2.26
C PHE A 42 15.53 2.81 3.76
N GLY A 43 14.73 1.80 4.07
CA GLY A 43 14.37 1.44 5.45
C GLY A 43 15.48 0.73 6.22
N LEU A 44 16.50 0.18 5.54
CA LEU A 44 17.60 -0.54 6.20
C LEU A 44 18.39 0.39 7.14
N LYS A 45 18.79 -0.17 8.29
CA LYS A 45 19.53 0.54 9.32
C LYS A 45 20.95 -0.02 9.43
N VAL A 46 21.91 0.84 9.16
CA VAL A 46 23.35 0.51 9.26
C VAL A 46 23.90 1.10 10.58
N MET A 47 24.67 0.33 11.30
CA MET A 47 25.32 0.78 12.53
C MET A 47 26.59 1.58 12.20
N ILE A 48 26.55 2.90 12.48
CA ILE A 48 27.70 3.82 12.33
C ILE A 48 28.01 4.40 13.70
N GLU A 49 29.24 4.24 14.15
CA GLU A 49 29.68 4.74 15.48
C GLU A 49 28.74 4.33 16.63
N LYS A 50 28.25 3.09 16.60
CA LYS A 50 27.27 2.53 17.56
C LYS A 50 25.87 3.19 17.52
N LYS A 51 25.57 3.98 16.49
CA LYS A 51 24.24 4.58 16.27
C LYS A 51 23.61 4.04 15.00
N PRO A 52 22.32 3.61 15.03
CA PRO A 52 21.63 3.17 13.83
C PRO A 52 21.31 4.39 12.93
N ARG A 53 21.77 4.33 11.67
CA ARG A 53 21.47 5.29 10.61
C ARG A 53 20.73 4.60 9.50
N ARG A 54 19.73 5.25 8.89
CA ARG A 54 19.04 4.70 7.73
C ARG A 54 19.91 4.82 6.49
N VAL A 55 19.82 3.84 5.59
CA VAL A 55 20.50 3.93 4.28
C VAL A 55 20.05 5.17 3.51
N ALA A 56 18.80 5.60 3.68
CA ALA A 56 18.26 6.84 3.12
C ALA A 56 19.05 8.10 3.56
N ASP A 57 19.60 8.11 4.77
CA ASP A 57 20.37 9.25 5.31
C ASP A 57 21.83 9.21 4.82
N LEU A 58 22.29 8.10 4.28
CA LEU A 58 23.67 7.82 3.89
C LEU A 58 23.88 7.78 2.38
N SER A 59 22.80 7.69 1.60
CA SER A 59 22.87 7.52 0.16
C SER A 59 21.64 8.07 -0.56
N LYS A 60 21.79 8.34 -1.86
CA LYS A 60 20.67 8.55 -2.79
C LYS A 60 20.48 7.30 -3.63
N ILE A 61 19.24 6.83 -3.78
CA ILE A 61 18.92 5.62 -4.53
C ILE A 61 18.20 6.01 -5.84
N TYR A 62 18.73 5.51 -6.95
CA TYR A 62 18.20 5.71 -8.29
C TYR A 62 17.85 4.37 -8.93
N ALA A 63 16.96 4.40 -9.91
CA ALA A 63 16.78 3.26 -10.81
C ALA A 63 18.05 3.13 -11.67
N GLY A 64 18.63 1.92 -11.71
CA GLY A 64 19.80 1.67 -12.53
C GLY A 64 19.47 1.55 -14.00
N LYS A 65 20.50 1.62 -14.85
CA LYS A 65 20.36 1.52 -16.32
C LYS A 65 19.85 0.16 -16.79
N ALA A 66 20.18 -0.91 -16.08
CA ALA A 66 19.71 -2.25 -16.40
C ALA A 66 18.36 -2.53 -15.70
N PRO A 67 17.47 -3.34 -16.32
CA PRO A 67 16.22 -3.72 -15.68
C PRO A 67 16.48 -4.41 -14.34
N ARG A 68 15.69 -4.07 -13.33
CA ARG A 68 15.78 -4.61 -11.96
C ARG A 68 17.10 -4.29 -11.24
N THR A 69 17.77 -3.22 -11.61
CA THR A 69 18.93 -2.71 -10.89
C THR A 69 18.58 -1.42 -10.17
N LEU A 70 19.15 -1.27 -8.97
CA LEU A 70 19.11 -0.05 -8.18
C LEU A 70 20.54 0.42 -7.96
N GLU A 71 20.76 1.70 -8.08
CA GLU A 71 22.06 2.35 -7.88
C GLU A 71 21.99 3.26 -6.66
N LEU A 72 22.86 3.02 -5.69
CA LEU A 72 22.99 3.82 -4.48
C LEU A 72 24.26 4.67 -4.57
N LEU A 73 24.11 5.98 -4.64
CA LEU A 73 25.20 6.92 -4.53
C LEU A 73 25.43 7.24 -3.04
N VAL A 74 26.52 6.71 -2.48
CA VAL A 74 26.84 6.81 -1.05
C VAL A 74 27.60 8.11 -0.80
N PHE A 75 27.24 8.86 0.25
CA PHE A 75 27.85 10.17 0.55
C PHE A 75 29.26 10.05 1.11
N SER A 76 29.62 8.94 1.78
CA SER A 76 30.95 8.70 2.33
C SER A 76 31.46 7.32 1.96
N ARG A 77 32.73 7.25 1.50
CA ARG A 77 33.39 5.99 1.10
C ARG A 77 33.48 4.99 2.25
N GLU A 78 33.65 5.47 3.45
CA GLU A 78 33.82 4.64 4.66
C GLU A 78 32.55 3.85 5.00
N HIS A 79 31.37 4.34 4.57
CA HIS A 79 30.11 3.68 4.83
C HIS A 79 29.79 2.56 3.82
N ILE A 80 30.47 2.52 2.67
CA ILE A 80 30.20 1.53 1.60
C ILE A 80 30.28 0.09 2.10
N PRO A 81 31.35 -0.36 2.80
CA PRO A 81 31.43 -1.74 3.27
C PRO A 81 30.29 -2.10 4.23
N LEU A 82 29.90 -1.18 5.10
CA LEU A 82 28.84 -1.37 6.09
C LEU A 82 27.47 -1.50 5.40
N ILE A 83 27.18 -0.61 4.45
CA ILE A 83 25.95 -0.64 3.68
C ILE A 83 25.86 -1.93 2.85
N VAL A 84 26.96 -2.34 2.21
CA VAL A 84 27.01 -3.59 1.42
C VAL A 84 26.77 -4.82 2.30
N ALA A 85 27.34 -4.87 3.51
CA ALA A 85 27.12 -5.96 4.45
C ALA A 85 25.66 -6.07 4.83
N GLU A 86 25.03 -4.94 5.23
CA GLU A 86 23.62 -4.88 5.62
C GLU A 86 22.68 -5.29 4.47
N ILE A 87 22.94 -4.79 3.25
CA ILE A 87 22.14 -5.13 2.06
C ILE A 87 22.22 -6.65 1.79
N LYS A 88 23.41 -7.27 1.93
CA LYS A 88 23.58 -8.71 1.75
C LYS A 88 22.90 -9.52 2.84
N GLU A 89 22.95 -9.09 4.09
CA GLU A 89 22.27 -9.72 5.23
C GLU A 89 20.75 -9.75 5.04
N HIS A 90 20.20 -8.71 4.41
CA HIS A 90 18.77 -8.64 4.06
C HIS A 90 18.41 -9.38 2.76
N GLY A 91 19.26 -10.27 2.27
CA GLY A 91 18.95 -11.21 1.19
C GLY A 91 19.25 -10.73 -0.23
N PHE A 92 19.80 -9.53 -0.42
CA PHE A 92 20.22 -9.04 -1.73
C PHE A 92 21.60 -9.60 -2.09
N LYS A 93 21.63 -10.70 -2.85
CA LYS A 93 22.88 -11.43 -3.15
C LYS A 93 23.77 -10.76 -4.20
N ASN A 94 23.18 -10.04 -5.16
CA ASN A 94 23.88 -9.43 -6.28
C ASN A 94 24.19 -7.96 -6.02
N VAL A 95 25.21 -7.69 -5.18
CA VAL A 95 25.62 -6.34 -4.79
C VAL A 95 27.05 -6.11 -5.29
N LYS A 96 27.25 -5.11 -6.14
CA LYS A 96 28.54 -4.63 -6.62
C LYS A 96 28.80 -3.24 -6.05
N ALA A 97 30.00 -3.01 -5.53
CA ALA A 97 30.39 -1.72 -5.00
C ALA A 97 31.59 -1.18 -5.77
N ASP A 98 31.49 0.06 -6.23
CA ASP A 98 32.59 0.85 -6.75
C ASP A 98 32.93 1.94 -5.73
N THR A 99 34.04 1.75 -5.03
CA THR A 99 34.51 2.70 -4.00
C THR A 99 35.03 3.99 -4.59
N GLN A 100 35.51 3.99 -5.85
CA GLN A 100 36.01 5.21 -6.50
C GLN A 100 34.85 6.14 -6.87
N GLN A 101 33.79 5.57 -7.42
CA GLN A 101 32.58 6.32 -7.80
C GLN A 101 31.58 6.47 -6.66
N GLN A 102 31.86 5.88 -5.49
CA GLN A 102 30.93 5.82 -4.33
C GLN A 102 29.56 5.22 -4.70
N LEU A 103 29.56 4.26 -5.63
CA LEU A 103 28.36 3.68 -6.20
C LEU A 103 28.21 2.22 -5.76
N ILE A 104 27.03 1.89 -5.22
CA ILE A 104 26.64 0.51 -4.96
C ILE A 104 25.54 0.15 -5.95
N THR A 105 25.75 -0.88 -6.76
CA THR A 105 24.76 -1.41 -7.68
C THR A 105 24.16 -2.68 -7.08
N VAL A 106 22.84 -2.68 -6.87
CA VAL A 106 22.08 -3.81 -6.36
C VAL A 106 21.19 -4.36 -7.48
N THR A 107 21.37 -5.63 -7.83
CA THR A 107 20.49 -6.28 -8.80
C THR A 107 19.47 -7.13 -8.06
N VAL A 108 18.19 -6.79 -8.24
CA VAL A 108 17.06 -7.54 -7.67
C VAL A 108 16.90 -8.84 -8.48
N PRO A 109 17.03 -10.02 -7.87
CA PRO A 109 16.88 -11.29 -8.57
C PRO A 109 15.45 -11.44 -9.13
N LYS A 110 15.29 -12.32 -10.14
CA LYS A 110 13.93 -12.72 -10.55
C LYS A 110 13.26 -13.43 -9.37
N PRO A 111 11.99 -13.14 -9.06
CA PRO A 111 11.29 -13.82 -7.97
C PRO A 111 11.18 -15.31 -8.28
N THR A 112 11.38 -16.13 -7.27
CA THR A 112 11.06 -17.54 -7.28
C THR A 112 9.54 -17.73 -7.12
N LEU A 113 9.04 -18.95 -7.29
CA LEU A 113 7.62 -19.24 -7.05
C LEU A 113 7.22 -18.95 -5.59
N ASP A 114 8.12 -19.28 -4.65
CA ASP A 114 7.91 -19.01 -3.22
C ASP A 114 7.83 -17.50 -2.95
N ASP A 115 8.71 -16.72 -3.60
CA ASP A 115 8.65 -15.25 -3.49
C ASP A 115 7.32 -14.69 -4.04
N LEU A 116 6.86 -15.23 -5.18
CA LEU A 116 5.58 -14.81 -5.77
C LEU A 116 4.40 -15.14 -4.85
N THR A 117 4.43 -16.33 -4.22
CA THR A 117 3.40 -16.74 -3.25
C THR A 117 3.43 -15.85 -2.01
N ALA A 118 4.61 -15.53 -1.48
CA ALA A 118 4.75 -14.62 -0.35
C ALA A 118 4.22 -13.21 -0.67
N MET A 119 4.50 -12.70 -1.88
CA MET A 119 3.95 -11.42 -2.33
C MET A 119 2.42 -11.48 -2.49
N GLU A 120 1.86 -12.59 -2.96
CA GLU A 120 0.42 -12.81 -3.04
C GLU A 120 -0.23 -12.76 -1.65
N ASP A 121 0.35 -13.44 -0.68
CA ASP A 121 -0.12 -13.47 0.70
C ASP A 121 -0.04 -12.07 1.35
N GLN A 122 1.00 -11.31 1.03
CA GLN A 122 1.13 -9.92 1.45
C GLN A 122 -0.02 -9.06 0.90
N VAL A 123 -0.33 -9.17 -0.40
CA VAL A 123 -1.46 -8.46 -1.03
C VAL A 123 -2.78 -8.86 -0.37
N ALA A 124 -3.00 -10.14 -0.09
CA ALA A 124 -4.19 -10.64 0.58
C ALA A 124 -4.30 -10.10 2.03
N GLY A 125 -3.18 -10.03 2.75
CA GLY A 125 -3.10 -9.42 4.08
C GLY A 125 -3.46 -7.93 4.07
N MET A 126 -2.89 -7.17 3.14
CA MET A 126 -3.20 -5.74 2.95
C MET A 126 -4.68 -5.51 2.63
N SER A 127 -5.26 -6.33 1.75
CA SER A 127 -6.68 -6.26 1.40
C SER A 127 -7.58 -6.51 2.62
N ARG A 128 -7.30 -7.55 3.39
CA ARG A 128 -8.04 -7.85 4.64
C ARG A 128 -7.93 -6.72 5.65
N SER A 129 -6.75 -6.16 5.84
CA SER A 129 -6.52 -5.03 6.74
C SER A 129 -7.30 -3.78 6.31
N ALA A 130 -7.29 -3.46 5.00
CA ALA A 130 -8.05 -2.33 4.47
C ALA A 130 -9.56 -2.50 4.68
N ILE A 131 -10.12 -3.67 4.36
CA ILE A 131 -11.54 -3.97 4.58
C ILE A 131 -11.89 -3.90 6.06
N SER A 132 -11.05 -4.43 6.95
CA SER A 132 -11.25 -4.35 8.41
C SER A 132 -11.31 -2.90 8.90
N SER A 133 -10.42 -2.03 8.39
CA SER A 133 -10.41 -0.61 8.74
C SER A 133 -11.66 0.11 8.23
N LEU A 134 -12.10 -0.15 7.00
CA LEU A 134 -13.37 0.37 6.47
C LEU A 134 -14.57 -0.08 7.32
N THR A 135 -14.59 -1.36 7.73
CA THR A 135 -15.65 -1.91 8.59
C THR A 135 -15.69 -1.23 9.97
N LYS A 136 -14.51 -0.94 10.55
CA LYS A 136 -14.41 -0.20 11.82
C LYS A 136 -14.96 1.22 11.69
N ILE A 137 -14.62 1.95 10.63
CA ILE A 137 -15.15 3.31 10.40
C ILE A 137 -16.67 3.26 10.29
N ARG A 138 -17.21 2.34 9.47
CA ARG A 138 -18.65 2.14 9.31
C ARG A 138 -19.33 1.85 10.65
N GLY A 139 -18.77 0.93 11.44
CA GLY A 139 -19.30 0.54 12.75
C GLY A 139 -19.31 1.71 13.74
N ASN A 140 -18.19 2.43 13.85
CA ASN A 140 -18.07 3.59 14.73
C ASN A 140 -19.07 4.69 14.35
N THR A 141 -19.22 4.96 13.05
CA THR A 141 -20.19 5.97 12.57
C THR A 141 -21.62 5.54 12.88
N SER A 142 -21.95 4.27 12.70
CA SER A 142 -23.29 3.75 13.06
C SER A 142 -23.59 3.87 14.55
N GLN A 143 -22.60 3.66 15.41
CA GLN A 143 -22.76 3.86 16.88
C GLN A 143 -22.96 5.35 17.21
N ARG A 144 -22.16 6.25 16.60
CA ARG A 144 -22.28 7.70 16.81
C ARG A 144 -23.64 8.24 16.35
N LEU A 145 -24.13 7.75 15.19
CA LEU A 145 -25.47 8.13 14.68
C LEU A 145 -26.59 7.68 15.62
N LYS A 146 -26.49 6.46 16.20
CA LYS A 146 -27.46 5.98 17.19
C LYS A 146 -27.44 6.85 18.45
N ALA A 147 -26.26 7.13 19.00
CA ALA A 147 -26.13 7.99 20.16
C ALA A 147 -26.66 9.41 19.90
N ALA A 148 -26.44 9.96 18.69
CA ALA A 148 -26.96 11.26 18.31
C ALA A 148 -28.49 11.28 18.21
N LEU A 149 -29.11 10.20 17.73
CA LEU A 149 -30.56 10.05 17.72
C LEU A 149 -31.13 9.91 19.14
N GLU A 150 -30.51 9.09 19.99
CA GLU A 150 -30.93 8.90 21.39
C GLU A 150 -30.84 10.18 22.22
N ASN A 151 -29.89 11.07 21.90
CA ASN A 151 -29.73 12.38 22.53
C ASN A 151 -30.50 13.51 21.80
N GLU A 152 -31.37 13.19 20.86
CA GLU A 152 -32.20 14.15 20.11
C GLU A 152 -31.38 15.20 19.29
N PHE A 153 -30.08 14.93 19.00
CA PHE A 153 -29.25 15.82 18.18
C PHE A 153 -29.57 15.72 16.69
N ILE A 154 -30.13 14.59 16.26
CA ILE A 154 -30.58 14.34 14.88
C ILE A 154 -31.93 13.61 14.93
N ASP A 155 -32.69 13.73 13.85
CA ASP A 155 -33.93 12.98 13.67
C ASP A 155 -33.68 11.63 12.98
N GLY A 156 -34.70 10.76 12.97
CA GLY A 156 -34.62 9.44 12.38
C GLY A 156 -34.38 9.45 10.86
N VAL A 157 -34.86 10.48 10.17
CA VAL A 157 -34.66 10.66 8.72
C VAL A 157 -33.21 10.99 8.40
N THR A 158 -32.64 11.93 9.14
CA THR A 158 -31.23 12.31 9.03
C THR A 158 -30.33 11.10 9.34
N MET A 159 -30.61 10.36 10.45
CA MET A 159 -29.85 9.14 10.79
C MET A 159 -29.85 8.12 9.65
N ASN A 160 -31.03 7.82 9.08
CA ASN A 160 -31.13 6.83 7.99
C ASN A 160 -30.43 7.30 6.73
N ASN A 161 -30.56 8.58 6.36
CA ASN A 161 -29.88 9.15 5.20
C ASN A 161 -28.35 9.08 5.34
N SER A 162 -27.82 9.46 6.50
CA SER A 162 -26.39 9.41 6.79
C SER A 162 -25.86 7.98 6.77
N ARG A 163 -26.59 7.05 7.37
CA ARG A 163 -26.25 5.63 7.36
C ARG A 163 -26.20 5.07 5.93
N ASN A 164 -27.23 5.34 5.13
CA ASN A 164 -27.30 4.86 3.73
C ASN A 164 -26.14 5.40 2.89
N LYS A 165 -25.76 6.68 3.06
CA LYS A 165 -24.59 7.26 2.40
C LYS A 165 -23.30 6.53 2.77
N VAL A 166 -23.07 6.29 4.07
CA VAL A 166 -21.87 5.59 4.57
C VAL A 166 -21.85 4.15 4.07
N ASP A 167 -22.97 3.44 4.10
CA ASP A 167 -23.07 2.06 3.62
C ASP A 167 -22.78 1.97 2.11
N ALA A 168 -23.33 2.86 1.30
CA ALA A 168 -23.09 2.87 -0.15
C ALA A 168 -21.60 3.11 -0.49
N VAL A 169 -20.95 4.03 0.22
CA VAL A 169 -19.52 4.29 0.01
C VAL A 169 -18.65 3.16 0.54
N TYR A 170 -19.01 2.57 1.67
CA TYR A 170 -18.34 1.38 2.20
C TYR A 170 -18.36 0.24 1.17
N ASP A 171 -19.52 -0.10 0.61
CA ASP A 171 -19.64 -1.17 -0.37
C ASP A 171 -18.81 -0.88 -1.63
N LYS A 172 -18.83 0.37 -2.11
CA LYS A 172 -18.01 0.83 -3.23
C LYS A 172 -16.51 0.62 -2.95
N TYR A 173 -16.03 1.02 -1.76
CA TYR A 173 -14.62 0.95 -1.43
C TYR A 173 -14.15 -0.49 -1.15
N VAL A 174 -14.99 -1.32 -0.52
CA VAL A 174 -14.70 -2.75 -0.36
C VAL A 174 -14.53 -3.42 -1.74
N LYS A 175 -15.43 -3.12 -2.68
CA LYS A 175 -15.32 -3.63 -4.06
C LYS A 175 -14.04 -3.15 -4.74
N LEU A 176 -13.66 -1.87 -4.59
CA LEU A 176 -12.41 -1.33 -5.13
C LEU A 176 -11.17 -2.00 -4.55
N VAL A 177 -11.13 -2.22 -3.23
CA VAL A 177 -10.03 -2.94 -2.57
C VAL A 177 -9.87 -4.33 -3.15
N LYS A 178 -10.97 -5.09 -3.28
CA LYS A 178 -10.96 -6.45 -3.86
C LYS A 178 -10.47 -6.45 -5.31
N LEU A 179 -10.94 -5.53 -6.13
CA LEU A 179 -10.53 -5.41 -7.54
C LEU A 179 -9.05 -5.06 -7.67
N HIS A 180 -8.53 -4.08 -6.89
CA HIS A 180 -7.12 -3.72 -6.94
C HIS A 180 -6.22 -4.82 -6.41
N ALA A 181 -6.62 -5.53 -5.35
CA ALA A 181 -5.91 -6.69 -4.85
C ALA A 181 -5.86 -7.81 -5.90
N LEU A 182 -6.98 -8.12 -6.55
CA LEU A 182 -7.07 -9.12 -7.62
C LEU A 182 -6.20 -8.76 -8.82
N LYS A 183 -6.24 -7.48 -9.26
CA LYS A 183 -5.39 -6.96 -10.33
C LYS A 183 -3.91 -7.11 -9.98
N LYS A 184 -3.52 -6.76 -8.76
CA LYS A 184 -2.13 -6.86 -8.29
C LYS A 184 -1.67 -8.31 -8.23
N ARG A 185 -2.48 -9.23 -7.69
CA ARG A 185 -2.20 -10.67 -7.69
C ARG A 185 -1.98 -11.19 -9.11
N LYS A 186 -2.87 -10.85 -10.05
CA LYS A 186 -2.72 -11.22 -11.46
C LYS A 186 -1.41 -10.68 -12.07
N THR A 187 -0.99 -9.47 -11.71
CA THR A 187 0.27 -8.89 -12.17
C THR A 187 1.49 -9.61 -11.58
N ILE A 188 1.44 -9.99 -10.30
CA ILE A 188 2.53 -10.70 -9.61
C ILE A 188 2.69 -12.11 -10.14
N LEU A 189 1.61 -12.87 -10.20
CA LEU A 189 1.62 -14.30 -10.57
C LEU A 189 1.72 -14.51 -12.09
N GLY A 190 1.31 -13.56 -12.91
CA GLY A 190 1.34 -13.68 -14.37
C GLY A 190 0.61 -14.93 -14.87
N SER A 191 1.36 -15.86 -15.48
CA SER A 191 0.81 -17.14 -16.00
C SER A 191 0.38 -18.14 -14.91
N TYR A 192 0.84 -17.96 -13.68
CA TYR A 192 0.46 -18.80 -12.53
C TYR A 192 -0.80 -18.30 -11.82
N PHE A 193 -1.43 -17.23 -12.33
CA PHE A 193 -2.61 -16.66 -11.69
C PHE A 193 -3.83 -17.55 -11.89
N GLU A 194 -4.45 -17.95 -10.77
CA GLU A 194 -5.75 -18.61 -10.73
C GLU A 194 -6.68 -17.92 -9.74
N PRO A 195 -7.97 -17.72 -10.10
CA PRO A 195 -8.96 -17.20 -9.15
C PRO A 195 -9.24 -18.24 -8.06
N LYS A 196 -9.16 -17.80 -6.79
CA LYS A 196 -9.30 -18.68 -5.60
C LYS A 196 -10.74 -19.06 -5.28
N ASN A 197 -11.71 -18.23 -5.71
CA ASN A 197 -13.13 -18.41 -5.39
C ASN A 197 -14.04 -17.84 -6.49
N GLU A 198 -15.35 -18.11 -6.36
CA GLU A 198 -16.38 -17.66 -7.30
C GLU A 198 -16.46 -16.11 -7.36
N GLU A 199 -16.30 -15.45 -6.22
CA GLU A 199 -16.30 -13.97 -6.16
C GLU A 199 -15.19 -13.37 -7.02
N GLU A 200 -13.98 -13.92 -6.95
CA GLU A 200 -12.86 -13.47 -7.78
C GLU A 200 -13.14 -13.70 -9.27
N ARG A 201 -13.77 -14.83 -9.63
CA ARG A 201 -14.16 -15.10 -11.02
C ARG A 201 -15.15 -14.06 -11.55
N LEU A 202 -16.12 -13.68 -10.74
CA LEU A 202 -17.09 -12.64 -11.10
C LEU A 202 -16.46 -11.24 -11.23
N LEU A 203 -15.39 -10.94 -10.48
CA LEU A 203 -14.69 -9.67 -10.53
C LEU A 203 -13.70 -9.55 -11.71
N LEU A 204 -13.24 -10.66 -12.29
CA LEU A 204 -12.25 -10.65 -13.39
C LEU A 204 -12.64 -9.77 -14.59
N PRO A 205 -13.89 -9.81 -15.10
CA PRO A 205 -14.28 -8.96 -16.24
C PRO A 205 -14.20 -7.46 -15.92
N GLU A 206 -14.37 -7.08 -14.65
CA GLU A 206 -14.35 -5.68 -14.21
C GLU A 206 -12.94 -5.11 -14.15
N LEU A 207 -11.89 -5.92 -14.10
CA LEU A 207 -10.50 -5.47 -14.04
C LEU A 207 -10.11 -4.57 -15.22
N ASN A 208 -10.67 -4.80 -16.40
CA ASN A 208 -10.38 -4.02 -17.61
C ASN A 208 -10.96 -2.60 -17.54
N LYS A 209 -11.96 -2.37 -16.68
CA LYS A 209 -12.63 -1.08 -16.48
C LYS A 209 -12.15 -0.37 -15.20
N LEU A 210 -11.21 -0.98 -14.48
CA LEU A 210 -10.77 -0.50 -13.17
C LEU A 210 -9.99 0.82 -13.30
N LYS A 211 -10.55 1.88 -12.73
CA LYS A 211 -9.89 3.18 -12.60
C LYS A 211 -8.77 3.10 -11.55
N PRO A 212 -7.70 3.91 -11.69
CA PRO A 212 -6.70 4.04 -10.64
C PRO A 212 -7.35 4.48 -9.32
N LEU A 213 -6.74 4.08 -8.21
CA LEU A 213 -7.14 4.59 -6.90
C LEU A 213 -6.79 6.08 -6.79
N PRO A 214 -7.52 6.84 -5.95
CA PRO A 214 -7.18 8.23 -5.70
C PRO A 214 -5.76 8.33 -5.14
N GLU A 215 -5.03 9.35 -5.57
CA GLU A 215 -3.68 9.63 -5.09
C GLU A 215 -3.73 10.67 -3.96
N PRO A 216 -2.74 10.69 -3.06
CA PRO A 216 -2.66 11.73 -2.05
C PRO A 216 -2.63 13.09 -2.74
N LYS A 217 -3.43 14.02 -2.25
CA LYS A 217 -3.37 15.42 -2.68
C LYS A 217 -2.08 16.00 -2.11
N GLU A 218 -1.25 16.59 -2.97
CA GLU A 218 -0.05 17.33 -2.57
C GLU A 218 -0.41 18.56 -1.73
#